data_f082b94a86052d95172a61bdeb3f5c6a
#
_entry.id   f082b94a86052d95172a61bdeb3f5c6a
#
_cell.length_a   1.000
_cell.length_b   1.000
_cell.length_c   1.000
_cell.angle_alpha   90.00
_cell.angle_beta   90.00
_cell.angle_gamma   90.00
#
_symmetry.space_group_name_H-M   'P 1'
#
loop_
_entity.id
_entity.type
_entity.pdbx_description
1 polymer ?
#
loop_
_entity_poly.entity_id
_entity_poly.type
_entity_poly.pdbx_seq_one_letter_code
_entity_poly.pdbx_strand_id
1 'polypeptide(L)'
;MYKLTRFQYPRDRSVGDSQVLTTEINVAAIELIDAGGRIGLGFAQSLFSVLPDSAEIERIFLEQAWPGLEGKLPSALALAVRRPRGGNVRRMTLPFEEAIQQAVWDLLAQQQGVPLWQMLGAERQSVPAYASGLDFHLSDHAFSELFGNAAEQGYRGFKIKVGHPELERDLHRLNLLRQAVGPERPVMIDPNEAWNAQQAIDALAIFERAGHRIFWVEDPVPRDDIDGLKMIRRLGVTRVNAGEYLDLSGKRRLLEQRACDMLNVHAQVGDVMRAGWLASEHNVEVTLGNSFLEIGVNMALALPGVRWLEYSFQNFDHLVEETFPIRDGMIFGSDRPGHGLRLSAGAEQACRAIAAAGAATAVTAA
;
A
#
# COMPACT_ATOMS: atom_id res chain seq x y z
N MET A 1 3.63 -10.80 -25.77
CA MET A 1 5.05 -10.81 -25.35
C MET A 1 5.16 -10.23 -23.95
N TYR A 2 6.28 -10.46 -23.29
CA TYR A 2 6.56 -9.88 -21.97
C TYR A 2 8.02 -9.44 -21.88
N LYS A 3 8.31 -8.58 -20.88
CA LYS A 3 9.67 -8.24 -20.41
C LYS A 3 9.64 -8.16 -18.90
N LEU A 4 10.68 -8.68 -18.25
CA LEU A 4 10.89 -8.63 -16.81
C LEU A 4 12.18 -7.86 -16.51
N THR A 5 12.11 -6.94 -15.57
CA THR A 5 13.27 -6.18 -15.11
C THR A 5 13.29 -6.17 -13.58
N ARG A 6 14.37 -6.68 -12.98
CA ARG A 6 14.57 -6.70 -11.52
C ARG A 6 15.35 -5.48 -11.08
N PHE A 7 14.86 -4.84 -10.03
CA PHE A 7 15.53 -3.74 -9.35
C PHE A 7 15.85 -4.13 -7.92
N GLN A 8 17.09 -3.92 -7.50
CA GLN A 8 17.53 -4.08 -6.13
C GLN A 8 18.49 -2.95 -5.78
N TYR A 9 18.19 -2.25 -4.70
CA TYR A 9 19.02 -1.13 -4.21
C TYR A 9 18.67 -0.84 -2.74
N PRO A 10 19.60 -0.21 -1.98
CA PRO A 10 19.35 0.17 -0.60
C PRO A 10 18.27 1.25 -0.53
N ARG A 11 17.45 1.19 0.51
CA ARG A 11 16.51 2.27 0.84
C ARG A 11 17.27 3.48 1.38
N ASP A 12 16.68 4.66 1.24
CA ASP A 12 17.16 5.91 1.85
C ASP A 12 17.00 5.92 3.38
N ARG A 13 16.11 5.08 3.91
CA ARG A 13 15.84 4.91 5.34
C ARG A 13 15.34 3.50 5.65
N SER A 14 15.40 3.12 6.92
CA SER A 14 14.74 1.91 7.39
C SER A 14 13.23 2.04 7.28
N VAL A 15 12.58 1.01 6.78
CA VAL A 15 11.12 0.93 6.61
C VAL A 15 10.61 -0.32 7.31
N GLY A 16 9.50 -0.22 8.04
CA GLY A 16 8.90 -1.37 8.68
C GLY A 16 7.91 -1.02 9.80
N ASP A 17 7.53 -2.05 10.52
CA ASP A 17 6.62 -2.03 11.66
C ASP A 17 7.21 -2.84 12.84
N SER A 18 6.40 -3.22 13.81
CA SER A 18 6.85 -4.00 14.97
C SER A 18 7.33 -5.42 14.63
N GLN A 19 7.01 -5.93 13.45
CA GLN A 19 7.29 -7.30 13.03
C GLN A 19 8.29 -7.38 11.87
N VAL A 20 8.42 -6.30 11.09
CA VAL A 20 9.20 -6.28 9.85
C VAL A 20 10.15 -5.09 9.83
N LEU A 21 11.37 -5.35 9.39
CA LEU A 21 12.36 -4.34 9.05
C LEU A 21 12.91 -4.62 7.66
N THR A 22 12.93 -3.60 6.80
CA THR A 22 13.60 -3.67 5.50
C THR A 22 14.45 -2.44 5.25
N THR A 23 15.65 -2.68 4.74
CA THR A 23 16.64 -1.66 4.37
C THR A 23 16.95 -1.67 2.88
N GLU A 24 16.32 -2.60 2.14
CA GLU A 24 16.50 -2.75 0.70
C GLU A 24 15.17 -2.72 -0.03
N ILE A 25 15.21 -2.26 -1.27
CA ILE A 25 14.12 -2.40 -2.22
C ILE A 25 14.43 -3.59 -3.14
N ASN A 26 13.43 -4.45 -3.28
CA ASN A 26 13.44 -5.59 -4.19
C ASN A 26 12.14 -5.62 -4.98
N VAL A 27 12.21 -5.30 -6.26
CA VAL A 27 11.07 -5.12 -7.16
C VAL A 27 11.35 -5.77 -8.50
N ALA A 28 10.33 -6.41 -9.08
CA ALA A 28 10.36 -6.81 -10.49
C ALA A 28 9.26 -6.06 -11.25
N ALA A 29 9.65 -5.26 -12.23
CA ALA A 29 8.73 -4.69 -13.20
C ALA A 29 8.36 -5.76 -14.23
N ILE A 30 7.07 -5.90 -14.52
CA ILE A 30 6.50 -6.79 -15.53
C ILE A 30 5.85 -5.92 -16.60
N GLU A 31 6.41 -5.98 -17.80
CA GLU A 31 5.85 -5.33 -18.96
C GLU A 31 5.17 -6.40 -19.83
N LEU A 32 3.84 -6.32 -19.94
CA LEU A 32 3.04 -7.16 -20.84
C LEU A 32 2.82 -6.40 -22.14
N ILE A 33 3.15 -7.02 -23.27
CA ILE A 33 3.08 -6.38 -24.59
C ILE A 33 1.98 -7.06 -25.40
N ASP A 34 0.96 -6.27 -25.78
CA ASP A 34 -0.14 -6.75 -26.60
C ASP A 34 0.24 -6.88 -28.09
N ALA A 35 -0.69 -7.42 -28.92
CA ALA A 35 -0.48 -7.58 -30.36
C ALA A 35 -0.34 -6.22 -31.10
N GLY A 36 -0.79 -5.13 -30.53
CA GLY A 36 -0.65 -3.79 -31.05
C GLY A 36 0.63 -3.07 -30.62
N GLY A 37 1.48 -3.73 -29.84
CA GLY A 37 2.73 -3.17 -29.32
C GLY A 37 2.55 -2.26 -28.09
N ARG A 38 1.34 -2.20 -27.49
CA ARG A 38 1.13 -1.45 -26.25
C ARG A 38 1.75 -2.20 -25.10
N ILE A 39 2.32 -1.46 -24.15
CA ILE A 39 2.99 -1.98 -22.97
C ILE A 39 2.13 -1.69 -21.75
N GLY A 40 1.64 -2.76 -21.10
CA GLY A 40 1.04 -2.67 -19.79
C GLY A 40 2.08 -2.96 -18.71
N LEU A 41 2.21 -2.08 -17.73
CA LEU A 41 3.22 -2.13 -16.68
C LEU A 41 2.60 -2.58 -15.35
N GLY A 42 3.31 -3.44 -14.64
CA GLY A 42 3.00 -3.80 -13.27
C GLY A 42 4.24 -4.13 -12.47
N PHE A 43 4.12 -4.10 -11.14
CA PHE A 43 5.25 -4.27 -10.25
C PHE A 43 4.98 -5.39 -9.24
N ALA A 44 5.84 -6.40 -9.24
CA ALA A 44 5.88 -7.44 -8.22
C ALA A 44 6.85 -7.02 -7.12
N GLN A 45 6.35 -6.88 -5.91
CA GLN A 45 7.12 -6.48 -4.74
C GLN A 45 6.92 -7.47 -3.60
N SER A 46 7.94 -7.66 -2.77
CA SER A 46 7.83 -8.28 -1.47
C SER A 46 8.53 -7.43 -0.43
N LEU A 47 7.79 -6.99 0.58
CA LEU A 47 8.37 -6.33 1.77
C LEU A 47 9.02 -7.34 2.72
N PHE A 48 8.59 -8.61 2.66
CA PHE A 48 8.95 -9.64 3.64
C PHE A 48 10.02 -10.62 3.15
N SER A 49 10.34 -10.60 1.86
CA SER A 49 11.32 -11.51 1.28
C SER A 49 12.07 -10.86 0.13
N VAL A 50 13.34 -11.21 -0.01
CA VAL A 50 14.14 -10.79 -1.15
C VAL A 50 13.68 -11.56 -2.38
N LEU A 51 13.47 -10.85 -3.50
CA LEU A 51 13.21 -11.50 -4.77
C LEU A 51 14.49 -12.24 -5.23
N PRO A 52 14.36 -13.42 -5.83
CA PRO A 52 15.49 -14.15 -6.37
C PRO A 52 16.18 -13.35 -7.52
N ASP A 53 17.20 -13.91 -8.10
CA ASP A 53 17.84 -13.29 -9.27
C ASP A 53 16.92 -13.26 -10.51
N SER A 54 17.31 -12.51 -11.52
CA SER A 54 16.48 -12.29 -12.71
C SER A 54 16.15 -13.58 -13.46
N ALA A 55 17.10 -14.53 -13.51
CA ALA A 55 16.88 -15.79 -14.21
C ALA A 55 15.86 -16.66 -13.49
N GLU A 56 15.93 -16.71 -12.19
CA GLU A 56 14.95 -17.45 -11.37
C GLU A 56 13.57 -16.80 -11.37
N ILE A 57 13.49 -15.45 -11.33
CA ILE A 57 12.21 -14.72 -11.50
C ILE A 57 11.58 -15.07 -12.85
N GLU A 58 12.35 -15.05 -13.92
CA GLU A 58 11.87 -15.37 -15.27
C GLU A 58 11.42 -16.82 -15.36
N ARG A 59 12.17 -17.76 -14.82
CA ARG A 59 11.80 -19.18 -14.77
C ARG A 59 10.47 -19.39 -14.06
N ILE A 60 10.30 -18.80 -12.88
CA ILE A 60 9.04 -18.91 -12.09
C ILE A 60 7.89 -18.27 -12.86
N PHE A 61 8.09 -17.11 -13.47
CA PHE A 61 7.07 -16.43 -14.28
C PHE A 61 6.60 -17.28 -15.45
N LEU A 62 7.55 -17.86 -16.20
CA LEU A 62 7.26 -18.76 -17.32
C LEU A 62 6.50 -20.02 -16.90
N GLU A 63 6.82 -20.57 -15.75
CA GLU A 63 6.17 -21.79 -15.26
C GLU A 63 4.79 -21.53 -14.65
N GLN A 64 4.61 -20.44 -13.93
CA GLN A 64 3.44 -20.23 -13.07
C GLN A 64 2.45 -19.19 -13.63
N ALA A 65 2.95 -18.17 -14.30
CA ALA A 65 2.15 -17.02 -14.75
C ALA A 65 1.87 -17.05 -16.26
N TRP A 66 2.92 -17.14 -17.06
CA TRP A 66 2.86 -16.97 -18.51
C TRP A 66 1.85 -17.89 -19.22
N PRO A 67 1.72 -19.19 -18.89
CA PRO A 67 0.74 -20.07 -19.54
C PRO A 67 -0.72 -19.63 -19.33
N GLY A 68 -0.94 -18.85 -18.28
CA GLY A 68 -2.24 -18.24 -18.01
C GLY A 68 -2.51 -16.95 -18.79
N LEU A 69 -1.51 -16.35 -19.41
CA LEU A 69 -1.55 -15.04 -20.05
C LEU A 69 -1.39 -15.10 -21.56
N GLU A 70 -0.54 -16.00 -22.05
CA GLU A 70 -0.17 -16.09 -23.46
C GLU A 70 -1.40 -16.28 -24.36
N GLY A 71 -1.47 -15.45 -25.41
CA GLY A 71 -2.55 -15.50 -26.39
C GLY A 71 -3.93 -15.02 -25.88
N LYS A 72 -4.05 -14.59 -24.64
CA LYS A 72 -5.33 -14.13 -24.09
C LYS A 72 -5.49 -12.62 -24.23
N LEU A 73 -6.73 -12.20 -24.42
CA LEU A 73 -7.09 -10.79 -24.44
C LEU A 73 -7.01 -10.20 -23.02
N PRO A 74 -6.51 -8.97 -22.84
CA PRO A 74 -6.52 -8.30 -21.54
C PRO A 74 -7.90 -8.29 -20.89
N SER A 75 -8.98 -8.09 -21.65
CA SER A 75 -10.36 -8.13 -21.16
C SER A 75 -10.78 -9.45 -20.51
N ALA A 76 -10.23 -10.58 -21.00
CA ALA A 76 -10.48 -11.89 -20.41
C ALA A 76 -9.71 -12.12 -19.10
N LEU A 77 -8.67 -11.33 -18.83
CA LEU A 77 -7.79 -11.45 -17.68
C LEU A 77 -8.17 -10.48 -16.55
N ALA A 78 -8.75 -9.33 -16.88
CA ALA A 78 -9.00 -8.23 -15.94
C ALA A 78 -9.88 -8.62 -14.74
N LEU A 79 -10.84 -9.51 -14.93
CA LEU A 79 -11.74 -10.00 -13.89
C LEU A 79 -11.50 -11.47 -13.53
N ALA A 80 -10.41 -12.06 -14.03
CA ALA A 80 -10.04 -13.43 -13.72
C ALA A 80 -9.64 -13.56 -12.25
N VAL A 81 -10.66 -13.75 -11.39
CA VAL A 81 -10.45 -14.08 -9.99
C VAL A 81 -10.02 -15.52 -9.91
N ARG A 82 -8.76 -15.74 -9.59
CA ARG A 82 -8.30 -17.07 -9.17
C ARG A 82 -8.83 -17.32 -7.76
N ARG A 83 -10.02 -17.88 -7.66
CA ARG A 83 -10.51 -18.39 -6.38
C ARG A 83 -9.71 -19.64 -6.02
N PRO A 84 -9.08 -19.68 -4.84
CA PRO A 84 -8.64 -20.93 -4.27
C PRO A 84 -9.86 -21.86 -4.12
N ARG A 85 -9.88 -22.96 -4.86
CA ARG A 85 -10.86 -24.04 -4.66
C ARG A 85 -10.24 -25.05 -3.69
N GLY A 86 -10.71 -25.01 -2.43
CA GLY A 86 -10.21 -25.94 -1.41
C GLY A 86 -8.77 -25.63 -0.96
N GLY A 87 -8.31 -26.21 0.13
CA GLY A 87 -7.06 -25.89 0.82
C GLY A 87 -5.73 -26.13 0.04
N ASN A 88 -5.78 -26.37 -1.27
CA ASN A 88 -4.61 -26.68 -2.09
C ASN A 88 -4.41 -25.76 -3.30
N VAL A 89 -4.93 -24.53 -3.27
CA VAL A 89 -4.58 -23.60 -4.32
C VAL A 89 -3.16 -23.11 -4.12
N ARG A 90 -2.33 -23.56 -5.00
CA ARG A 90 -0.95 -23.12 -5.11
C ARG A 90 -0.97 -21.62 -5.48
N ARG A 91 -0.69 -20.76 -4.50
CA ARG A 91 -0.31 -19.38 -4.79
C ARG A 91 0.93 -19.40 -5.67
N MET A 92 1.08 -18.39 -6.51
CA MET A 92 2.35 -18.20 -7.21
C MET A 92 3.46 -18.06 -6.14
N THR A 93 4.63 -18.55 -6.45
CA THR A 93 5.78 -18.50 -5.54
C THR A 93 6.21 -17.05 -5.27
N LEU A 94 6.04 -16.19 -6.30
CA LEU A 94 6.30 -14.74 -6.22
C LEU A 94 5.00 -13.96 -6.41
N PRO A 95 4.91 -12.70 -5.97
CA PRO A 95 3.69 -11.90 -5.99
C PRO A 95 3.35 -11.35 -7.40
N PHE A 96 3.25 -12.22 -8.38
CA PHE A 96 2.96 -11.82 -9.76
C PHE A 96 1.50 -11.43 -9.98
N GLU A 97 0.56 -11.91 -9.16
CA GLU A 97 -0.86 -11.68 -9.37
C GLU A 97 -1.20 -10.20 -9.40
N GLU A 98 -0.63 -9.42 -8.48
CA GLU A 98 -0.88 -7.98 -8.41
C GLU A 98 -0.26 -7.25 -9.61
N ALA A 99 1.00 -7.55 -9.92
CA ALA A 99 1.70 -6.97 -11.07
C ALA A 99 0.99 -7.29 -12.40
N ILE A 100 0.51 -8.52 -12.57
CA ILE A 100 -0.27 -8.91 -13.76
C ILE A 100 -1.59 -8.12 -13.83
N GLN A 101 -2.29 -7.96 -12.71
CA GLN A 101 -3.51 -7.17 -12.68
C GLN A 101 -3.24 -5.70 -13.03
N GLN A 102 -2.19 -5.10 -12.48
CA GLN A 102 -1.78 -3.73 -12.83
C GLN A 102 -1.52 -3.61 -14.34
N ALA A 103 -0.70 -4.50 -14.91
CA ALA A 103 -0.35 -4.48 -16.33
C ALA A 103 -1.55 -4.72 -17.26
N VAL A 104 -2.46 -5.61 -16.88
CA VAL A 104 -3.67 -5.93 -17.65
C VAL A 104 -4.64 -4.75 -17.67
N TRP A 105 -4.89 -4.13 -16.54
CA TRP A 105 -5.75 -2.94 -16.45
C TRP A 105 -5.13 -1.72 -17.14
N ASP A 106 -3.80 -1.60 -17.08
CA ASP A 106 -3.07 -0.59 -17.84
C ASP A 106 -3.30 -0.76 -19.36
N LEU A 107 -3.13 -1.97 -19.89
CA LEU A 107 -3.40 -2.27 -21.30
C LEU A 107 -4.84 -1.96 -21.70
N LEU A 108 -5.81 -2.34 -20.88
CA LEU A 108 -7.22 -2.08 -21.16
C LEU A 108 -7.52 -0.59 -21.28
N ALA A 109 -7.04 0.21 -20.33
CA ALA A 109 -7.26 1.64 -20.37
C ALA A 109 -6.52 2.29 -21.55
N GLN A 110 -5.31 1.84 -21.87
CA GLN A 110 -4.59 2.28 -23.07
C GLN A 110 -5.33 1.91 -24.37
N GLN A 111 -5.95 0.72 -24.45
CA GLN A 111 -6.74 0.32 -25.62
C GLN A 111 -7.96 1.22 -25.83
N GLN A 112 -8.54 1.72 -24.76
CA GLN A 112 -9.65 2.71 -24.82
C GLN A 112 -9.18 4.15 -24.99
N GLY A 113 -7.87 4.42 -24.89
CA GLY A 113 -7.31 5.77 -24.99
C GLY A 113 -7.63 6.67 -23.80
N VAL A 114 -7.95 6.13 -22.63
CA VAL A 114 -8.35 6.88 -21.45
C VAL A 114 -7.48 6.51 -20.22
N PRO A 115 -7.34 7.41 -19.23
CA PRO A 115 -6.78 7.05 -17.94
C PRO A 115 -7.58 5.95 -17.23
N LEU A 116 -6.89 5.11 -16.47
CA LEU A 116 -7.53 4.00 -15.76
C LEU A 116 -8.62 4.48 -14.79
N TRP A 117 -8.39 5.58 -14.06
CA TRP A 117 -9.39 6.12 -13.15
C TRP A 117 -10.69 6.53 -13.85
N GLN A 118 -10.62 7.09 -15.06
CA GLN A 118 -11.80 7.39 -15.88
C GLN A 118 -12.50 6.11 -16.37
N MET A 119 -11.73 5.13 -16.81
CA MET A 119 -12.28 3.83 -17.22
C MET A 119 -13.01 3.12 -16.07
N LEU A 120 -12.55 3.31 -14.84
CA LEU A 120 -13.19 2.79 -13.63
C LEU A 120 -14.42 3.61 -13.19
N GLY A 121 -14.74 4.70 -13.88
CA GLY A 121 -15.93 5.51 -13.65
C GLY A 121 -15.75 6.65 -12.65
N ALA A 122 -14.53 7.11 -12.43
CA ALA A 122 -14.28 8.23 -11.52
C ALA A 122 -14.76 9.57 -12.10
N GLU A 123 -15.39 10.37 -11.26
CA GLU A 123 -15.77 11.75 -11.55
C GLU A 123 -14.80 12.77 -10.96
N ARG A 124 -14.12 12.42 -9.86
CA ARG A 124 -13.14 13.27 -9.18
C ARG A 124 -11.73 13.01 -9.70
N GLN A 125 -10.90 14.05 -9.70
CA GLN A 125 -9.53 14.01 -10.20
C GLN A 125 -8.48 13.92 -9.08
N SER A 126 -8.87 14.04 -7.82
CA SER A 126 -7.97 13.99 -6.68
C SER A 126 -8.64 13.38 -5.45
N VAL A 127 -7.83 12.84 -4.56
CA VAL A 127 -8.25 12.25 -3.29
C VAL A 127 -7.30 12.69 -2.17
N PRO A 128 -7.79 12.93 -0.94
CA PRO A 128 -6.93 13.23 0.19
C PRO A 128 -5.95 12.07 0.46
N ALA A 129 -4.68 12.40 0.64
CA ALA A 129 -3.65 11.46 1.07
C ALA A 129 -3.25 11.72 2.51
N TYR A 130 -2.95 10.67 3.26
CA TYR A 130 -2.28 10.77 4.54
C TYR A 130 -0.84 10.27 4.44
N ALA A 131 0.05 10.94 5.18
CA ALA A 131 1.44 10.55 5.27
C ALA A 131 1.58 9.34 6.20
N SER A 132 2.11 8.23 5.69
CA SER A 132 2.39 7.01 6.45
C SER A 132 3.90 6.79 6.53
N GLY A 133 4.43 6.76 7.76
CA GLY A 133 5.88 6.75 7.95
C GLY A 133 6.53 5.42 7.64
N LEU A 134 5.88 4.29 7.88
CA LEU A 134 6.54 2.98 8.01
C LEU A 134 7.76 3.10 8.95
N ASP A 135 7.58 3.79 10.05
CA ASP A 135 8.56 4.58 10.80
C ASP A 135 9.11 3.87 12.04
N PHE A 136 8.65 2.64 12.31
CA PHE A 136 8.90 1.95 13.59
C PHE A 136 10.37 1.94 14.02
N HIS A 137 11.29 1.80 13.07
CA HIS A 137 12.72 1.66 13.31
C HIS A 137 13.51 2.96 13.15
N LEU A 138 12.86 4.09 12.90
CA LEU A 138 13.55 5.38 12.76
C LEU A 138 14.07 5.88 14.11
N SER A 139 15.16 6.64 14.08
CA SER A 139 15.54 7.48 15.22
C SER A 139 14.51 8.60 15.43
N ASP A 140 14.48 9.20 16.63
CA ASP A 140 13.57 10.32 16.92
C ASP A 140 13.78 11.50 15.99
N HIS A 141 15.03 11.78 15.61
CA HIS A 141 15.37 12.84 14.67
C HIS A 141 14.80 12.54 13.27
N ALA A 142 15.11 11.36 12.70
CA ALA A 142 14.63 10.98 11.37
C ALA A 142 13.09 10.87 11.31
N PHE A 143 12.45 10.43 12.40
CA PHE A 143 11.00 10.42 12.55
C PHE A 143 10.41 11.82 12.50
N SER A 144 10.95 12.75 13.29
CA SER A 144 10.46 14.14 13.35
C SER A 144 10.68 14.87 12.03
N GLU A 145 11.81 14.63 11.37
CA GLU A 145 12.13 15.17 10.05
C GLU A 145 11.16 14.66 8.99
N LEU A 146 10.90 13.34 8.93
CA LEU A 146 9.96 12.73 7.98
C LEU A 146 8.58 13.37 8.07
N PHE A 147 8.02 13.44 9.26
CA PHE A 147 6.67 13.96 9.45
C PHE A 147 6.59 15.49 9.37
N GLY A 148 7.65 16.20 9.78
CA GLY A 148 7.78 17.63 9.57
C GLY A 148 7.77 18.00 8.10
N ASN A 149 8.59 17.34 7.29
CA ASN A 149 8.61 17.52 5.84
C ASN A 149 7.27 17.19 5.18
N ALA A 150 6.61 16.11 5.61
CA ALA A 150 5.28 15.78 5.12
C ALA A 150 4.23 16.85 5.49
N ALA A 151 4.34 17.43 6.68
CA ALA A 151 3.46 18.52 7.10
C ALA A 151 3.66 19.80 6.27
N GLU A 152 4.91 20.12 5.90
CA GLU A 152 5.27 21.24 5.02
C GLU A 152 4.79 21.00 3.58
N GLN A 153 4.80 19.75 3.10
CA GLN A 153 4.23 19.35 1.82
C GLN A 153 2.69 19.39 1.77
N GLY A 154 2.05 19.76 2.89
CA GLY A 154 0.61 19.98 2.95
C GLY A 154 -0.22 18.74 3.32
N TYR A 155 0.40 17.60 3.67
CA TYR A 155 -0.35 16.45 4.18
C TYR A 155 -1.18 16.84 5.40
N ARG A 156 -2.42 16.36 5.44
CA ARG A 156 -3.40 16.73 6.48
C ARG A 156 -3.66 15.66 7.51
N GLY A 157 -3.26 14.42 7.23
CA GLY A 157 -3.36 13.27 8.13
C GLY A 157 -2.03 12.54 8.21
N PHE A 158 -1.75 11.91 9.35
CA PHE A 158 -0.46 11.27 9.63
C PHE A 158 -0.67 9.95 10.34
N LYS A 159 -0.12 8.87 9.80
CA LYS A 159 -0.15 7.53 10.39
C LYS A 159 1.24 7.12 10.84
N ILE A 160 1.35 6.66 12.08
CA ILE A 160 2.60 6.10 12.62
C ILE A 160 2.42 4.63 12.99
N LYS A 161 3.52 3.92 12.97
CA LYS A 161 3.58 2.55 13.47
C LYS A 161 3.74 2.55 14.99
N VAL A 162 2.93 1.71 15.64
CA VAL A 162 2.92 1.48 17.09
C VAL A 162 2.98 -0.03 17.37
N GLY A 163 2.77 -0.46 18.60
CA GLY A 163 2.82 -1.87 18.99
C GLY A 163 4.15 -2.28 19.58
N HIS A 164 4.89 -1.32 20.12
CA HIS A 164 6.11 -1.64 20.87
C HIS A 164 5.75 -2.35 22.19
N PRO A 165 6.55 -3.34 22.66
CA PRO A 165 6.32 -4.00 23.96
C PRO A 165 6.28 -3.00 25.14
N GLU A 166 7.06 -1.93 25.07
CA GLU A 166 7.05 -0.82 26.02
C GLU A 166 6.16 0.31 25.45
N LEU A 167 4.96 0.44 25.99
CA LEU A 167 3.96 1.40 25.52
C LEU A 167 4.42 2.86 25.65
N GLU A 168 5.32 3.15 26.58
CA GLU A 168 5.94 4.46 26.75
C GLU A 168 6.67 4.94 25.50
N ARG A 169 7.24 4.02 24.72
CA ARG A 169 7.86 4.36 23.44
C ARG A 169 6.82 4.83 22.42
N ASP A 170 5.69 4.16 22.33
CA ASP A 170 4.61 4.55 21.41
C ASP A 170 4.01 5.91 21.82
N LEU A 171 3.86 6.14 23.13
CA LEU A 171 3.43 7.43 23.67
C LEU A 171 4.46 8.55 23.36
N HIS A 172 5.75 8.25 23.50
CA HIS A 172 6.81 9.19 23.12
C HIS A 172 6.74 9.53 21.63
N ARG A 173 6.52 8.56 20.75
CA ARG A 173 6.35 8.78 19.30
C ARG A 173 5.13 9.64 18.97
N LEU A 174 4.02 9.45 19.66
CA LEU A 174 2.84 10.30 19.52
C LEU A 174 3.13 11.76 19.93
N ASN A 175 3.91 11.97 21.00
CA ASN A 175 4.34 13.31 21.41
C ASN A 175 5.24 13.96 20.34
N LEU A 176 6.23 13.25 19.82
CA LEU A 176 7.10 13.73 18.75
C LEU A 176 6.31 14.07 17.48
N LEU A 177 5.36 13.21 17.10
CA LEU A 177 4.50 13.47 15.97
C LEU A 177 3.71 14.77 16.16
N ARG A 178 3.07 14.95 17.33
CA ARG A 178 2.32 16.18 17.63
C ARG A 178 3.18 17.44 17.60
N GLN A 179 4.43 17.35 18.03
CA GLN A 179 5.40 18.45 17.90
C GLN A 179 5.71 18.77 16.43
N ALA A 180 5.89 17.75 15.59
CA ALA A 180 6.24 17.92 14.19
C ALA A 180 5.06 18.43 13.34
N VAL A 181 3.83 17.92 13.58
CA VAL A 181 2.69 18.17 12.67
C VAL A 181 1.62 19.10 13.26
N GLY A 182 1.70 19.44 14.55
CA GLY A 182 0.72 20.26 15.26
C GLY A 182 -0.40 19.45 15.93
N PRO A 183 -1.14 20.10 16.87
CA PRO A 183 -2.07 19.41 17.76
C PRO A 183 -3.38 18.96 17.10
N GLU A 184 -3.84 19.65 16.07
CA GLU A 184 -5.20 19.50 15.53
C GLU A 184 -5.31 18.53 14.34
N ARG A 185 -4.18 18.15 13.75
CA ARG A 185 -4.20 17.29 12.57
C ARG A 185 -4.60 15.85 12.92
N PRO A 186 -5.41 15.16 12.08
CA PRO A 186 -5.74 13.76 12.28
C PRO A 186 -4.48 12.88 12.40
N VAL A 187 -4.41 12.14 13.50
CA VAL A 187 -3.34 11.15 13.75
C VAL A 187 -3.95 9.77 13.76
N MET A 188 -3.37 8.89 13.00
CA MET A 188 -3.72 7.48 12.89
C MET A 188 -2.58 6.64 13.44
N ILE A 189 -2.92 5.49 13.99
CA ILE A 189 -1.94 4.53 14.49
C ILE A 189 -2.17 3.15 13.89
N ASP A 190 -1.09 2.39 13.75
CA ASP A 190 -1.12 1.08 13.12
C ASP A 190 -0.14 0.13 13.84
N PRO A 191 -0.65 -0.74 14.69
CA PRO A 191 0.14 -1.78 15.36
C PRO A 191 0.39 -3.01 14.49
N ASN A 192 -0.18 -3.11 13.29
CA ASN A 192 -0.01 -4.26 12.39
C ASN A 192 -0.25 -5.60 13.10
N GLU A 193 -1.43 -5.76 13.71
CA GLU A 193 -1.86 -6.99 14.40
C GLU A 193 -1.01 -7.36 15.65
N ALA A 194 -0.24 -6.43 16.21
CA ALA A 194 0.67 -6.72 17.32
C ALA A 194 -0.03 -6.92 18.68
N TRP A 195 -1.26 -6.44 18.85
CA TRP A 195 -1.99 -6.47 20.11
C TRP A 195 -3.05 -7.59 20.16
N ASN A 196 -3.42 -8.00 21.36
CA ASN A 196 -4.73 -8.58 21.60
C ASN A 196 -5.75 -7.49 21.94
N ALA A 197 -7.03 -7.85 22.02
CA ALA A 197 -8.10 -6.86 22.22
C ALA A 197 -7.94 -6.05 23.52
N GLN A 198 -7.51 -6.69 24.63
CA GLN A 198 -7.32 -5.97 25.90
C GLN A 198 -6.13 -5.02 25.82
N GLN A 199 -5.01 -5.45 25.22
CA GLN A 199 -3.85 -4.57 25.01
C GLN A 199 -4.20 -3.35 24.16
N ALA A 200 -4.98 -3.54 23.08
CA ALA A 200 -5.45 -2.43 22.25
C ALA A 200 -6.30 -1.43 23.04
N ILE A 201 -7.23 -1.93 23.87
CA ILE A 201 -8.09 -1.11 24.72
C ILE A 201 -7.27 -0.31 25.73
N ASP A 202 -6.33 -0.97 26.40
CA ASP A 202 -5.49 -0.33 27.42
C ASP A 202 -4.58 0.75 26.80
N ALA A 203 -3.98 0.45 25.65
CA ALA A 203 -3.14 1.40 24.91
C ALA A 203 -3.95 2.63 24.47
N LEU A 204 -5.11 2.44 23.85
CA LEU A 204 -5.99 3.53 23.42
C LEU A 204 -6.44 4.39 24.58
N ALA A 205 -6.79 3.79 25.74
CA ALA A 205 -7.16 4.52 26.93
C ALA A 205 -6.00 5.34 27.52
N ILE A 206 -4.77 4.85 27.42
CA ILE A 206 -3.57 5.58 27.86
C ILE A 206 -3.29 6.76 26.91
N PHE A 207 -3.35 6.54 25.59
CA PHE A 207 -3.17 7.61 24.60
C PHE A 207 -4.22 8.73 24.76
N GLU A 208 -5.48 8.37 24.98
CA GLU A 208 -6.55 9.35 25.21
C GLU A 208 -6.32 10.15 26.50
N ARG A 209 -5.97 9.49 27.62
CA ARG A 209 -5.65 10.19 28.89
C ARG A 209 -4.43 11.11 28.76
N ALA A 210 -3.50 10.79 27.87
CA ALA A 210 -2.36 11.65 27.55
C ALA A 210 -2.72 12.81 26.59
N GLY A 211 -3.98 12.93 26.16
CA GLY A 211 -4.46 13.98 25.28
C GLY A 211 -4.32 13.68 23.79
N HIS A 212 -3.93 12.48 23.43
CA HIS A 212 -3.84 12.08 22.03
C HIS A 212 -5.19 11.59 21.53
N ARG A 213 -5.84 12.41 20.70
CA ARG A 213 -7.04 12.00 19.97
C ARG A 213 -6.61 11.22 18.75
N ILE A 214 -6.80 9.90 18.78
CA ILE A 214 -6.51 9.00 17.66
C ILE A 214 -7.69 8.99 16.70
N PHE A 215 -7.46 9.28 15.43
CA PHE A 215 -8.51 9.36 14.42
C PHE A 215 -9.01 7.98 13.99
N TRP A 216 -8.09 7.02 13.81
CA TRP A 216 -8.37 5.59 13.77
C TRP A 216 -7.18 4.76 14.26
N VAL A 217 -7.47 3.55 14.72
CA VAL A 217 -6.51 2.47 14.89
C VAL A 217 -6.69 1.47 13.74
N GLU A 218 -5.60 1.15 13.04
CA GLU A 218 -5.58 0.24 11.90
C GLU A 218 -5.09 -1.13 12.34
N ASP A 219 -5.83 -2.20 11.91
CA ASP A 219 -5.53 -3.60 12.20
C ASP A 219 -4.94 -3.84 13.61
N PRO A 220 -5.65 -3.45 14.71
CA PRO A 220 -5.09 -3.47 16.06
C PRO A 220 -4.83 -4.87 16.60
N VAL A 221 -5.58 -5.87 16.15
CA VAL A 221 -5.51 -7.27 16.57
C VAL A 221 -5.40 -8.19 15.37
N PRO A 222 -5.02 -9.46 15.55
CA PRO A 222 -4.96 -10.42 14.45
C PRO A 222 -6.25 -10.41 13.61
N ARG A 223 -6.10 -10.44 12.29
CA ARG A 223 -7.20 -10.32 11.30
C ARG A 223 -8.34 -11.31 11.50
N ASP A 224 -8.10 -12.42 12.18
CA ASP A 224 -9.10 -13.44 12.49
C ASP A 224 -9.88 -13.15 13.78
N ASP A 225 -9.41 -12.21 14.61
CA ASP A 225 -10.05 -11.86 15.88
C ASP A 225 -11.20 -10.83 15.66
N ILE A 226 -12.23 -11.29 14.99
CA ILE A 226 -13.43 -10.48 14.72
C ILE A 226 -14.09 -9.98 16.01
N ASP A 227 -14.11 -10.78 17.06
CA ASP A 227 -14.73 -10.39 18.33
C ASP A 227 -13.88 -9.36 19.07
N GLY A 228 -12.55 -9.45 18.98
CA GLY A 228 -11.64 -8.43 19.48
C GLY A 228 -11.85 -7.09 18.77
N LEU A 229 -11.95 -7.08 17.43
CA LEU A 229 -12.27 -5.87 16.67
C LEU A 229 -13.60 -5.25 17.10
N LYS A 230 -14.64 -6.06 17.27
CA LYS A 230 -15.96 -5.61 17.75
C LYS A 230 -15.89 -5.06 19.17
N MET A 231 -15.06 -5.64 20.04
CA MET A 231 -14.87 -5.18 21.41
C MET A 231 -14.22 -3.79 21.42
N ILE A 232 -13.15 -3.59 20.67
CA ILE A 232 -12.46 -2.29 20.53
C ILE A 232 -13.42 -1.25 19.95
N ARG A 233 -14.13 -1.58 18.86
CA ARG A 233 -15.08 -0.69 18.21
C ARG A 233 -16.20 -0.23 19.15
N ARG A 234 -16.74 -1.13 20.01
CA ARG A 234 -17.82 -0.81 20.95
C ARG A 234 -17.44 0.20 22.02
N LEU A 235 -16.18 0.31 22.35
CA LEU A 235 -15.70 1.32 23.31
C LEU A 235 -15.87 2.74 22.78
N GLY A 236 -15.86 2.93 21.47
CA GLY A 236 -16.11 4.21 20.83
C GLY A 236 -15.02 5.28 21.08
N VAL A 237 -13.85 4.90 21.61
CA VAL A 237 -12.75 5.82 21.90
C VAL A 237 -12.11 6.30 20.60
N THR A 238 -11.99 5.39 19.62
CA THR A 238 -11.46 5.68 18.28
C THR A 238 -12.16 4.81 17.25
N ARG A 239 -12.04 5.18 15.98
CA ARG A 239 -12.55 4.38 14.86
C ARG A 239 -11.61 3.19 14.61
N VAL A 240 -12.18 2.07 14.23
CA VAL A 240 -11.44 0.87 13.82
C VAL A 240 -11.38 0.82 12.30
N ASN A 241 -10.17 0.90 11.75
CA ASN A 241 -9.86 0.64 10.35
C ASN A 241 -9.27 -0.78 10.28
N ALA A 242 -9.82 -1.67 9.46
CA ALA A 242 -9.35 -3.04 9.40
C ALA A 242 -9.54 -3.67 8.02
N GLY A 243 -8.73 -4.69 7.74
CA GLY A 243 -8.91 -5.55 6.58
C GLY A 243 -7.79 -5.53 5.56
N GLU A 244 -6.66 -4.88 5.80
CA GLU A 244 -5.53 -4.82 4.86
C GLU A 244 -5.16 -6.22 4.35
N TYR A 245 -4.95 -7.16 5.25
CA TYR A 245 -4.48 -8.50 4.93
C TYR A 245 -5.58 -9.53 4.62
N LEU A 246 -6.83 -9.10 4.58
CA LEU A 246 -7.97 -9.98 4.31
C LEU A 246 -8.27 -10.06 2.81
N ASP A 247 -8.63 -11.24 2.36
CA ASP A 247 -9.27 -11.41 1.05
C ASP A 247 -10.71 -10.85 1.06
N LEU A 248 -11.35 -10.86 -0.11
CA LEU A 248 -12.73 -10.37 -0.25
C LEU A 248 -13.73 -11.09 0.69
N SER A 249 -13.51 -12.38 0.98
CA SER A 249 -14.36 -13.14 1.89
C SER A 249 -14.21 -12.67 3.34
N GLY A 250 -12.95 -12.44 3.77
CA GLY A 250 -12.66 -11.88 5.07
C GLY A 250 -13.20 -10.46 5.24
N LYS A 251 -13.02 -9.60 4.23
CA LYS A 251 -13.59 -8.24 4.21
C LYS A 251 -15.12 -8.26 4.31
N ARG A 252 -15.78 -9.16 3.60
CA ARG A 252 -17.23 -9.38 3.72
C ARG A 252 -17.63 -9.72 5.15
N ARG A 253 -16.92 -10.62 5.82
CA ARG A 253 -17.20 -10.97 7.22
C ARG A 253 -17.06 -9.78 8.17
N LEU A 254 -16.03 -8.93 7.99
CA LEU A 254 -15.89 -7.70 8.77
C LEU A 254 -17.11 -6.80 8.66
N LEU A 255 -17.60 -6.60 7.45
CA LEU A 255 -18.76 -5.75 7.15
C LEU A 255 -20.07 -6.34 7.72
N GLU A 256 -20.34 -7.61 7.43
CA GLU A 256 -21.55 -8.31 7.90
C GLU A 256 -21.62 -8.37 9.43
N GLN A 257 -20.48 -8.53 10.10
CA GLN A 257 -20.40 -8.55 11.55
C GLN A 257 -20.22 -7.18 12.20
N ARG A 258 -20.14 -6.11 11.39
CA ARG A 258 -19.93 -4.74 11.86
C ARG A 258 -18.67 -4.61 12.74
N ALA A 259 -17.59 -5.24 12.31
CA ALA A 259 -16.36 -5.33 13.09
C ALA A 259 -15.40 -4.15 12.86
N CYS A 260 -15.65 -3.31 11.86
CA CYS A 260 -14.87 -2.11 11.58
C CYS A 260 -15.74 -0.89 11.31
N ASP A 261 -15.20 0.29 11.43
CA ASP A 261 -15.80 1.58 11.07
C ASP A 261 -15.33 2.03 9.68
N MET A 262 -14.15 1.57 9.28
CA MET A 262 -13.54 1.79 7.97
C MET A 262 -12.98 0.47 7.47
N LEU A 263 -13.10 0.23 6.17
CA LEU A 263 -12.53 -0.95 5.52
C LEU A 263 -11.24 -0.55 4.82
N ASN A 264 -10.12 -1.15 5.22
CA ASN A 264 -8.86 -1.03 4.50
C ASN A 264 -8.87 -1.98 3.30
N VAL A 265 -8.65 -1.44 2.11
CA VAL A 265 -8.57 -2.20 0.88
C VAL A 265 -7.19 -2.04 0.25
N HIS A 266 -6.63 -3.14 -0.21
CA HIS A 266 -5.30 -3.20 -0.78
C HIS A 266 -5.23 -4.34 -1.81
N ALA A 267 -4.26 -4.33 -2.69
CA ALA A 267 -3.89 -5.37 -3.65
C ALA A 267 -4.47 -5.19 -5.06
N GLN A 268 -4.99 -6.25 -5.64
CA GLN A 268 -5.37 -6.31 -7.05
C GLN A 268 -6.55 -5.38 -7.38
N VAL A 269 -6.49 -4.70 -8.54
CA VAL A 269 -7.51 -3.74 -8.98
C VAL A 269 -8.93 -4.30 -8.87
N GLY A 270 -9.15 -5.53 -9.37
CA GLY A 270 -10.46 -6.16 -9.34
C GLY A 270 -10.99 -6.43 -7.93
N ASP A 271 -10.13 -6.81 -7.00
CA ASP A 271 -10.51 -7.09 -5.61
C ASP A 271 -10.74 -5.80 -4.82
N VAL A 272 -9.91 -4.79 -5.02
CA VAL A 272 -10.08 -3.46 -4.44
C VAL A 272 -11.43 -2.85 -4.85
N MET A 273 -11.74 -2.86 -6.15
CA MET A 273 -13.01 -2.35 -6.66
C MET A 273 -14.22 -3.09 -6.09
N ARG A 274 -14.15 -4.42 -6.01
CA ARG A 274 -15.24 -5.24 -5.42
C ARG A 274 -15.42 -4.98 -3.93
N ALA A 275 -14.29 -4.90 -3.18
CA ALA A 275 -14.34 -4.64 -1.75
C ALA A 275 -14.87 -3.25 -1.45
N GLY A 276 -14.46 -2.24 -2.22
CA GLY A 276 -14.93 -0.87 -2.06
C GLY A 276 -16.44 -0.71 -2.34
N TRP A 277 -16.96 -1.34 -3.40
CA TRP A 277 -18.40 -1.36 -3.65
C TRP A 277 -19.17 -2.10 -2.56
N LEU A 278 -18.65 -3.23 -2.09
CA LEU A 278 -19.25 -3.97 -0.97
C LEU A 278 -19.28 -3.12 0.31
N ALA A 279 -18.24 -2.37 0.61
CA ALA A 279 -18.23 -1.45 1.76
C ALA A 279 -19.30 -0.36 1.61
N SER A 280 -19.50 0.16 0.40
CA SER A 280 -20.56 1.14 0.10
C SER A 280 -21.96 0.58 0.36
N GLU A 281 -22.23 -0.67 0.02
CA GLU A 281 -23.50 -1.36 0.33
C GLU A 281 -23.77 -1.45 1.83
N HIS A 282 -22.71 -1.52 2.64
CA HIS A 282 -22.78 -1.54 4.10
C HIS A 282 -22.69 -0.15 4.76
N ASN A 283 -22.61 0.94 3.99
CA ASN A 283 -22.36 2.30 4.46
C ASN A 283 -21.06 2.42 5.30
N VAL A 284 -20.04 1.68 4.95
CA VAL A 284 -18.71 1.72 5.59
C VAL A 284 -17.75 2.51 4.70
N GLU A 285 -17.04 3.46 5.30
CA GLU A 285 -16.00 4.22 4.60
C GLU A 285 -14.83 3.33 4.21
N VAL A 286 -14.13 3.72 3.14
CA VAL A 286 -12.98 2.98 2.60
C VAL A 286 -11.72 3.79 2.77
N THR A 287 -10.67 3.13 3.21
CA THR A 287 -9.29 3.60 3.08
C THR A 287 -8.55 2.70 2.11
N LEU A 288 -7.70 3.27 1.27
CA LEU A 288 -6.78 2.47 0.49
C LEU A 288 -5.45 2.41 1.23
N GLY A 289 -5.03 1.17 1.53
CA GLY A 289 -3.69 0.88 1.96
C GLY A 289 -2.67 1.24 0.87
N ASN A 290 -1.41 1.26 1.24
CA ASN A 290 -0.31 1.56 0.36
C ASN A 290 -0.31 0.59 -0.84
N SER A 291 -0.60 1.11 -2.04
CA SER A 291 -0.43 0.34 -3.25
C SER A 291 0.88 0.73 -3.93
N PHE A 292 1.58 -0.30 -4.41
CA PHE A 292 2.90 -0.13 -4.97
C PHE A 292 2.88 0.90 -6.10
N LEU A 293 3.81 1.85 -6.03
CA LEU A 293 3.90 3.00 -6.94
C LEU A 293 2.57 3.76 -7.10
N GLU A 294 1.75 3.74 -6.05
CA GLU A 294 0.51 4.52 -5.92
C GLU A 294 -0.52 4.30 -7.04
N ILE A 295 -0.48 3.16 -7.72
CA ILE A 295 -1.52 2.81 -8.70
C ILE A 295 -2.92 2.80 -8.04
N GLY A 296 -2.99 2.65 -6.72
CA GLY A 296 -4.19 2.77 -5.91
C GLY A 296 -4.94 4.11 -6.08
N VAL A 297 -4.25 5.17 -6.51
CA VAL A 297 -4.86 6.46 -6.87
C VAL A 297 -6.01 6.25 -7.85
N ASN A 298 -5.84 5.43 -8.88
CA ASN A 298 -6.87 5.19 -9.89
C ASN A 298 -8.16 4.61 -9.28
N MET A 299 -8.01 3.67 -8.35
CA MET A 299 -9.13 3.04 -7.67
C MET A 299 -9.74 3.96 -6.61
N ALA A 300 -8.90 4.69 -5.88
CA ALA A 300 -9.34 5.64 -4.87
C ALA A 300 -10.21 6.75 -5.49
N LEU A 301 -9.90 7.19 -6.70
CA LEU A 301 -10.69 8.17 -7.43
C LEU A 301 -12.06 7.64 -7.85
N ALA A 302 -12.15 6.35 -8.19
CA ALA A 302 -13.36 5.73 -8.73
C ALA A 302 -14.31 5.16 -7.67
N LEU A 303 -13.78 4.78 -6.50
CA LEU A 303 -14.60 4.16 -5.46
C LEU A 303 -15.41 5.20 -4.67
N PRO A 304 -16.69 4.93 -4.40
CA PRO A 304 -17.47 5.72 -3.45
C PRO A 304 -16.93 5.52 -2.03
N GLY A 305 -17.10 6.52 -1.19
CA GLY A 305 -16.77 6.41 0.23
C GLY A 305 -15.27 6.39 0.56
N VAL A 306 -14.37 6.49 -0.41
CA VAL A 306 -12.94 6.63 -0.13
C VAL A 306 -12.67 7.99 0.48
N ARG A 307 -12.20 7.95 1.73
CA ARG A 307 -11.84 9.16 2.50
C ARG A 307 -10.38 9.50 2.38
N TRP A 308 -9.52 8.48 2.35
CA TRP A 308 -8.09 8.63 2.43
C TRP A 308 -7.37 7.59 1.59
N LEU A 309 -6.30 8.03 0.93
CA LEU A 309 -5.30 7.17 0.32
C LEU A 309 -4.02 7.23 1.15
N GLU A 310 -3.46 6.09 1.48
CA GLU A 310 -2.15 6.01 2.12
C GLU A 310 -1.05 6.42 1.15
N TYR A 311 -0.20 7.34 1.58
CA TYR A 311 1.06 7.60 0.90
C TYR A 311 2.22 7.26 1.84
N SER A 312 2.97 6.22 1.48
CA SER A 312 4.16 5.81 2.21
C SER A 312 5.40 6.14 1.40
N PHE A 313 6.27 6.94 1.95
CA PHE A 313 7.51 7.42 1.32
C PHE A 313 8.49 6.26 1.14
N GLN A 314 8.38 5.49 0.04
CA GLN A 314 9.16 4.27 -0.18
C GLN A 314 10.32 4.42 -1.17
N ASN A 315 10.56 5.62 -1.70
CA ASN A 315 11.69 5.92 -2.59
C ASN A 315 11.69 5.11 -3.90
N PHE A 316 10.55 5.13 -4.60
CA PHE A 316 10.39 4.45 -5.90
C PHE A 316 10.44 5.39 -7.10
N ASP A 317 10.53 6.69 -6.88
CA ASP A 317 10.31 7.73 -7.90
C ASP A 317 11.22 7.56 -9.12
N HIS A 318 12.47 7.15 -8.89
CA HIS A 318 13.44 6.94 -9.96
C HIS A 318 13.17 5.70 -10.84
N LEU A 319 12.21 4.85 -10.46
CA LEU A 319 11.79 3.70 -11.28
C LEU A 319 10.84 4.10 -12.40
N VAL A 320 10.15 5.23 -12.26
CA VAL A 320 9.13 5.68 -13.20
C VAL A 320 9.48 7.03 -13.80
N GLU A 321 8.91 7.34 -14.96
CA GLU A 321 9.14 8.63 -15.62
C GLU A 321 8.57 9.79 -14.82
N GLU A 322 7.36 9.62 -14.27
CA GLU A 322 6.64 10.58 -13.45
C GLU A 322 5.81 9.85 -12.40
N THR A 323 5.78 10.38 -11.19
CA THR A 323 4.89 9.95 -10.11
C THR A 323 3.56 10.71 -10.18
N PHE A 324 2.57 10.28 -9.38
CA PHE A 324 1.32 11.02 -9.26
C PHE A 324 1.54 12.35 -8.52
N PRO A 325 1.05 13.49 -9.04
CA PRO A 325 1.24 14.78 -8.39
C PRO A 325 0.55 14.83 -7.02
N ILE A 326 1.27 15.34 -6.03
CA ILE A 326 0.73 15.62 -4.69
C ILE A 326 0.80 17.12 -4.45
N ARG A 327 -0.34 17.73 -4.11
CA ARG A 327 -0.45 19.17 -3.83
C ARG A 327 -1.43 19.39 -2.68
N ASP A 328 -1.01 20.11 -1.66
CA ASP A 328 -1.84 20.42 -0.48
C ASP A 328 -2.49 19.17 0.16
N GLY A 329 -1.75 18.07 0.23
CA GLY A 329 -2.22 16.79 0.75
C GLY A 329 -3.26 16.07 -0.11
N MET A 330 -3.46 16.51 -1.33
CA MET A 330 -4.27 15.83 -2.33
C MET A 330 -3.37 15.15 -3.36
N ILE A 331 -3.65 13.89 -3.67
CA ILE A 331 -3.00 13.17 -4.76
C ILE A 331 -3.91 13.15 -5.98
N PHE A 332 -3.34 13.41 -7.16
CA PHE A 332 -4.09 13.57 -8.41
C PHE A 332 -3.88 12.36 -9.32
N GLY A 333 -4.92 11.97 -10.05
CA GLY A 333 -4.82 11.00 -11.14
C GLY A 333 -3.97 11.53 -12.30
N SER A 334 -3.38 10.62 -13.06
CA SER A 334 -2.69 10.96 -14.30
C SER A 334 -3.67 11.09 -15.45
N ASP A 335 -3.45 12.05 -16.35
CA ASP A 335 -4.25 12.19 -17.58
C ASP A 335 -3.75 11.26 -18.71
N ARG A 336 -2.65 10.53 -18.49
CA ARG A 336 -2.12 9.57 -19.47
C ARG A 336 -3.06 8.36 -19.60
N PRO A 337 -3.31 7.83 -20.81
CA PRO A 337 -3.99 6.57 -21.01
C PRO A 337 -3.28 5.41 -20.25
N GLY A 338 -4.05 4.55 -19.61
CA GLY A 338 -3.56 3.52 -18.71
C GLY A 338 -3.60 3.96 -17.27
N HIS A 339 -2.86 3.29 -16.39
CA HIS A 339 -2.76 3.69 -14.97
C HIS A 339 -1.85 4.91 -14.72
N GLY A 340 -1.19 5.41 -15.77
CA GLY A 340 -0.42 6.64 -15.73
C GLY A 340 1.08 6.47 -15.54
N LEU A 341 1.54 5.37 -14.94
CA LEU A 341 2.96 5.10 -14.74
C LEU A 341 3.62 4.52 -15.99
N ARG A 342 4.88 4.87 -16.20
CA ARG A 342 5.76 4.29 -17.22
C ARG A 342 7.11 4.02 -16.59
N LEU A 343 7.72 2.89 -16.93
CA LEU A 343 9.05 2.56 -16.46
C LEU A 343 10.06 3.57 -17.02
N SER A 344 10.88 4.13 -16.17
CA SER A 344 11.94 5.07 -16.60
C SER A 344 13.02 4.33 -17.39
N ALA A 345 13.40 4.86 -18.54
CA ALA A 345 14.50 4.33 -19.33
C ALA A 345 15.85 4.34 -18.56
N GLY A 346 15.98 5.25 -17.58
CA GLY A 346 17.14 5.36 -16.71
C GLY A 346 17.06 4.55 -15.41
N ALA A 347 15.96 3.85 -15.13
CA ALA A 347 15.72 3.18 -13.85
C ALA A 347 16.86 2.24 -13.43
N GLU A 348 17.33 1.37 -14.33
CA GLU A 348 18.43 0.47 -14.01
C GLU A 348 19.75 1.20 -13.68
N GLN A 349 20.05 2.28 -14.40
CA GLN A 349 21.24 3.08 -14.14
C GLN A 349 21.13 3.80 -12.79
N ALA A 350 19.96 4.37 -12.47
CA ALA A 350 19.71 5.01 -11.20
C ALA A 350 19.85 4.03 -10.02
N CYS A 351 19.28 2.83 -10.13
CA CYS A 351 19.41 1.78 -9.12
C CYS A 351 20.87 1.35 -8.89
N ARG A 352 21.64 1.18 -9.97
CA ARG A 352 23.08 0.88 -9.86
C ARG A 352 23.86 2.00 -9.18
N ALA A 353 23.55 3.26 -9.47
CA ALA A 353 24.20 4.41 -8.83
C ALA A 353 23.89 4.48 -7.33
N ILE A 354 22.62 4.25 -6.93
CA ILE A 354 22.20 4.22 -5.53
C ILE A 354 22.92 3.07 -4.79
N ALA A 355 22.97 1.88 -5.38
CA ALA A 355 23.64 0.73 -4.79
C ALA A 355 25.16 0.97 -4.59
N ALA A 356 25.81 1.60 -5.56
CA ALA A 356 27.22 1.95 -5.46
C ALA A 356 27.51 3.00 -4.38
N ALA A 357 26.63 4.00 -4.24
CA ALA A 357 26.74 5.02 -3.19
C ALA A 357 26.54 4.43 -1.78
N GLY A 358 25.56 3.54 -1.63
CA GLY A 358 25.33 2.83 -0.37
C GLY A 358 26.49 1.95 0.06
N ALA A 359 27.13 1.23 -0.88
CA ALA A 359 28.32 0.43 -0.60
C ALA A 359 29.53 1.30 -0.18
N ALA A 360 29.72 2.46 -0.79
CA ALA A 360 30.80 3.38 -0.43
C ALA A 360 30.62 3.95 1.00
N THR A 361 29.41 4.26 1.40
CA THR A 361 29.10 4.76 2.75
C THR A 361 29.34 3.68 3.81
N ALA A 362 29.03 2.42 3.53
CA ALA A 362 29.26 1.30 4.45
C ALA A 362 30.77 1.04 4.69
N VAL A 363 31.61 1.21 3.68
CA VAL A 363 33.09 1.05 3.78
C VAL A 363 33.73 2.17 4.60
N THR A 364 33.17 3.38 4.59
CA THR A 364 33.69 4.52 5.37
C THR A 364 33.24 4.53 6.82
N ALA A 365 32.22 3.74 7.17
CA ALA A 365 31.68 3.63 8.52
C ALA A 365 32.21 2.40 9.30
N ALA A 366 32.99 1.53 8.67
CA ALA A 366 33.68 0.37 9.25
C ALA A 366 35.15 0.66 9.51
#